data_6a9b8fabf35c62a08af80d5fd5057aae
#
_entry.id   6a9b8fabf35c62a08af80d5fd5057aae
#
_cell.length_a   1.000
_cell.length_b   1.000
_cell.length_c   1.000
_cell.angle_alpha   90.00
_cell.angle_beta   90.00
_cell.angle_gamma   90.00
#
_symmetry.space_group_name_H-M   'P 1'
#
loop_
_entity.id
_entity.type
_entity.pdbx_description
1 polymer ?
#
loop_
_entity_poly.entity_id
_entity_poly.type
_entity_poly.pdbx_seq_one_letter_code
_entity_poly.pdbx_strand_id
1 'polypeptide(L)'
;TTGKIAQLLAPNYSDLNDPRPIFDWLQIIRKRAVVYVGLDALSDPEVAAAVGNSMFSDLTSVAGHLYKHGVDDGLPSTHSHDKPAINVHADEFNELMGDEFIPMINKGGGAGIQVTAYTQTLSDIEARIGSRAKAGQVIGNFNNLFMLRVRETATAELLTKQLPKVEVYSTAVVSGATDSSDIHGPTDFTSNTQDRLTPTEVPLIEPAHILGLPKGQAFGLIEGGNLWKIRMPLPAPDRDEAMPESLQALAGYMRQQYTNSGNAWWSSPQAPSEPILSPDLFETTDPSSGSG
;
A
#
# COMPACT_ATOMS: atom_id res chain seq x y z
N THR A 1 -14.45 25.64 10.05
CA THR A 1 -13.70 24.38 9.87
C THR A 1 -13.24 23.83 11.22
N THR A 2 -12.56 24.62 12.05
CA THR A 2 -12.02 24.15 13.37
C THR A 2 -13.10 23.58 14.28
N GLY A 3 -14.30 24.18 14.31
CA GLY A 3 -15.42 23.69 15.14
C GLY A 3 -15.91 22.30 14.72
N LYS A 4 -15.98 22.02 13.42
CA LYS A 4 -16.38 20.70 12.91
C LYS A 4 -15.33 19.63 13.24
N ILE A 5 -14.04 19.96 13.07
CA ILE A 5 -12.94 19.05 13.41
C ILE A 5 -12.96 18.75 14.92
N ALA A 6 -13.14 19.77 15.76
CA ALA A 6 -13.22 19.57 17.21
C ALA A 6 -14.39 18.66 17.60
N GLN A 7 -15.55 18.76 16.93
CA GLN A 7 -16.68 17.86 17.19
C GLN A 7 -16.41 16.41 16.81
N LEU A 8 -15.59 16.17 15.79
CA LEU A 8 -15.26 14.82 15.31
C LEU A 8 -14.10 14.17 16.08
N LEU A 9 -13.07 14.96 16.38
CA LEU A 9 -11.81 14.45 16.93
C LEU A 9 -11.67 14.59 18.45
N ALA A 10 -12.50 15.43 19.09
CA ALA A 10 -12.41 15.65 20.52
C ALA A 10 -13.59 14.96 21.27
N PRO A 11 -13.51 13.66 21.52
CA PRO A 11 -14.34 13.08 22.57
C PRO A 11 -13.98 13.81 23.87
N ASN A 12 -15.00 14.02 24.68
CA ASN A 12 -14.74 14.59 25.98
C ASN A 12 -14.09 13.54 26.89
N TYR A 13 -12.76 13.44 26.84
CA TYR A 13 -12.01 12.47 27.65
C TYR A 13 -12.23 12.62 29.14
N SER A 14 -12.70 13.79 29.58
CA SER A 14 -13.04 14.03 30.97
C SER A 14 -14.46 13.56 31.36
N ASP A 15 -15.30 13.23 30.40
CA ASP A 15 -16.65 12.73 30.64
C ASP A 15 -16.70 11.21 30.46
N LEU A 16 -16.69 10.49 31.57
CA LEU A 16 -16.78 9.03 31.59
C LEU A 16 -18.11 8.48 31.05
N ASN A 17 -19.12 9.34 30.91
CA ASN A 17 -20.42 8.99 30.36
C ASN A 17 -20.55 9.25 28.87
N ASP A 18 -19.52 9.81 28.22
CA ASP A 18 -19.55 10.01 26.78
C ASP A 18 -19.56 8.66 26.06
N PRO A 19 -20.64 8.32 25.34
CA PRO A 19 -20.77 7.01 24.68
C PRO A 19 -19.92 6.86 23.43
N ARG A 20 -19.23 7.91 22.99
CA ARG A 20 -18.42 7.87 21.77
C ARG A 20 -17.18 7.00 21.98
N PRO A 21 -16.87 6.10 21.05
CA PRO A 21 -15.69 5.26 21.17
C PRO A 21 -14.41 6.12 21.06
N ILE A 22 -13.44 5.79 21.91
CA ILE A 22 -12.09 6.35 21.83
C ILE A 22 -11.31 5.51 20.81
N PHE A 23 -10.73 6.16 19.82
CA PHE A 23 -9.91 5.51 18.80
C PHE A 23 -8.47 5.40 19.31
N ASP A 24 -7.98 4.16 19.44
CA ASP A 24 -6.64 3.86 19.93
C ASP A 24 -5.96 2.81 19.03
N TRP A 25 -4.96 3.23 18.30
CA TRP A 25 -4.21 2.36 17.37
C TRP A 25 -3.55 1.17 18.08
N LEU A 26 -2.97 1.34 19.26
CA LEU A 26 -2.32 0.24 19.96
C LEU A 26 -3.31 -0.84 20.33
N GLN A 27 -4.50 -0.48 20.81
CA GLN A 27 -5.55 -1.43 21.13
C GLN A 27 -6.06 -2.14 19.87
N ILE A 28 -6.24 -1.40 18.77
CA ILE A 28 -6.66 -1.96 17.49
C ILE A 28 -5.62 -2.99 17.00
N ILE A 29 -4.35 -2.67 17.05
CA ILE A 29 -3.27 -3.55 16.62
C ILE A 29 -3.17 -4.78 17.54
N ARG A 30 -3.23 -4.60 18.86
CA ARG A 30 -3.20 -5.71 19.83
C ARG A 30 -4.36 -6.68 19.63
N LYS A 31 -5.55 -6.17 19.33
CA LYS A 31 -6.75 -6.98 19.06
C LYS A 31 -6.81 -7.52 17.63
N ARG A 32 -5.87 -7.18 16.77
CA ARG A 32 -5.87 -7.54 15.32
C ARG A 32 -7.21 -7.18 14.67
N ALA A 33 -7.74 -6.01 15.03
CA ALA A 33 -9.02 -5.56 14.54
C ALA A 33 -8.94 -5.02 13.11
N VAL A 34 -10.05 -5.08 12.40
CA VAL A 34 -10.23 -4.42 11.11
C VAL A 34 -10.87 -3.06 11.34
N VAL A 35 -10.29 -2.02 10.77
CA VAL A 35 -10.79 -0.65 10.84
C VAL A 35 -11.17 -0.19 9.45
N TYR A 36 -12.40 0.25 9.30
CA TYR A 36 -12.87 0.92 8.10
C TYR A 36 -13.12 2.39 8.39
N VAL A 37 -12.49 3.28 7.65
CA VAL A 37 -12.59 4.73 7.80
C VAL A 37 -13.24 5.30 6.56
N GLY A 38 -14.49 5.75 6.68
CA GLY A 38 -15.20 6.47 5.62
C GLY A 38 -14.98 7.97 5.77
N LEU A 39 -14.21 8.57 4.87
CA LEU A 39 -13.98 10.02 4.82
C LEU A 39 -14.71 10.58 3.61
N ASP A 40 -15.66 11.49 3.85
CA ASP A 40 -16.45 12.12 2.79
C ASP A 40 -15.70 13.35 2.24
N ALA A 41 -14.78 13.10 1.32
CA ALA A 41 -14.01 14.15 0.67
C ALA A 41 -14.85 14.98 -0.33
N LEU A 42 -16.02 14.48 -0.76
CA LEU A 42 -16.90 15.22 -1.67
C LEU A 42 -17.69 16.30 -0.95
N SER A 43 -18.21 15.99 0.26
CA SER A 43 -19.02 16.95 1.01
C SER A 43 -18.17 17.91 1.83
N ASP A 44 -17.06 17.45 2.41
CA ASP A 44 -16.19 18.26 3.27
C ASP A 44 -14.71 17.85 3.14
N PRO A 45 -14.05 18.22 2.02
CA PRO A 45 -12.68 17.80 1.72
C PRO A 45 -11.66 18.26 2.76
N GLU A 46 -11.88 19.43 3.38
CA GLU A 46 -10.97 19.95 4.42
C GLU A 46 -11.02 19.10 5.69
N VAL A 47 -12.22 18.68 6.10
CA VAL A 47 -12.39 17.82 7.28
C VAL A 47 -11.84 16.43 6.98
N ALA A 48 -12.15 15.85 5.81
CA ALA A 48 -11.65 14.55 5.41
C ALA A 48 -10.12 14.51 5.41
N ALA A 49 -9.47 15.50 4.81
CA ALA A 49 -8.02 15.62 4.79
C ALA A 49 -7.43 15.80 6.20
N ALA A 50 -8.04 16.65 7.04
CA ALA A 50 -7.55 16.89 8.40
C ALA A 50 -7.66 15.63 9.28
N VAL A 51 -8.76 14.88 9.17
CA VAL A 51 -8.94 13.61 9.89
C VAL A 51 -7.95 12.58 9.39
N GLY A 52 -7.83 12.40 8.08
CA GLY A 52 -6.88 11.46 7.47
C GLY A 52 -5.43 11.74 7.87
N ASN A 53 -4.99 12.99 7.80
CA ASN A 53 -3.65 13.39 8.21
C ASN A 53 -3.41 13.15 9.70
N SER A 54 -4.38 13.46 10.56
CA SER A 54 -4.29 13.20 12.00
C SER A 54 -4.15 11.71 12.29
N MET A 55 -4.93 10.86 11.61
CA MET A 55 -4.86 9.40 11.75
C MET A 55 -3.50 8.85 11.28
N PHE A 56 -2.97 9.32 10.17
CA PHE A 56 -1.65 8.91 9.68
C PHE A 56 -0.52 9.40 10.58
N SER A 57 -0.61 10.61 11.11
CA SER A 57 0.37 11.14 12.06
C SER A 57 0.41 10.32 13.34
N ASP A 58 -0.75 10.00 13.89
CA ASP A 58 -0.88 9.16 15.08
C ASP A 58 -0.38 7.73 14.82
N LEU A 59 -0.77 7.11 13.70
CA LEU A 59 -0.26 5.80 13.31
C LEU A 59 1.27 5.80 13.13
N THR A 60 1.85 6.88 12.61
CA THR A 60 3.30 7.05 12.48
C THR A 60 3.97 7.10 13.85
N SER A 61 3.37 7.79 14.81
CA SER A 61 3.84 7.85 16.20
C SER A 61 3.80 6.47 16.85
N VAL A 62 2.70 5.75 16.69
CA VAL A 62 2.53 4.37 17.17
C VAL A 62 3.52 3.42 16.50
N ALA A 63 3.79 3.58 15.20
CA ALA A 63 4.84 2.81 14.52
C ALA A 63 6.22 3.02 15.15
N GLY A 64 6.55 4.24 15.54
CA GLY A 64 7.78 4.55 16.29
C GLY A 64 7.85 3.85 17.65
N HIS A 65 6.72 3.78 18.36
CA HIS A 65 6.61 3.04 19.62
C HIS A 65 6.78 1.53 19.40
N LEU A 66 6.05 0.96 18.44
CA LEU A 66 6.14 -0.46 18.11
C LEU A 66 7.54 -0.88 17.66
N TYR A 67 8.23 -0.02 16.93
CA TYR A 67 9.61 -0.28 16.50
C TYR A 67 10.57 -0.40 17.67
N LYS A 68 10.38 0.41 18.73
CA LYS A 68 11.26 0.46 19.90
C LYS A 68 10.90 -0.59 20.95
N HIS A 69 9.63 -0.79 21.21
CA HIS A 69 9.12 -1.53 22.36
C HIS A 69 8.34 -2.80 22.01
N GLY A 70 8.01 -3.00 20.71
CA GLY A 70 7.12 -4.08 20.29
C GLY A 70 5.66 -3.83 20.68
N VAL A 71 4.82 -4.83 20.51
CA VAL A 71 3.38 -4.77 20.81
C VAL A 71 3.11 -4.86 22.32
N ASP A 72 4.00 -5.54 23.04
CA ASP A 72 3.86 -5.86 24.46
C ASP A 72 4.76 -5.01 25.36
N ASP A 73 5.18 -3.82 24.88
CA ASP A 73 6.01 -2.86 25.63
C ASP A 73 7.32 -3.46 26.17
N GLY A 74 7.88 -4.44 25.45
CA GLY A 74 9.13 -5.11 25.84
C GLY A 74 8.95 -6.17 26.93
N LEU A 75 7.71 -6.47 27.33
CA LEU A 75 7.42 -7.56 28.24
C LEU A 75 7.56 -8.92 27.53
N PRO A 76 8.00 -9.98 28.23
CA PRO A 76 8.01 -11.31 27.67
C PRO A 76 6.60 -11.69 27.23
N SER A 77 6.37 -11.79 25.92
CA SER A 77 5.07 -12.23 25.41
C SER A 77 5.06 -13.76 25.29
N THR A 78 3.93 -14.35 25.60
CA THR A 78 3.65 -15.76 25.33
C THR A 78 3.38 -16.02 23.84
N HIS A 79 3.29 -14.95 23.05
CA HIS A 79 3.06 -15.00 21.62
C HIS A 79 4.38 -14.68 20.89
N SER A 80 4.62 -15.38 19.78
CA SER A 80 5.84 -15.30 18.98
C SER A 80 6.34 -13.86 18.79
N HIS A 81 7.66 -13.68 18.77
CA HIS A 81 8.36 -12.41 18.49
C HIS A 81 8.07 -11.83 17.09
N ASP A 82 7.02 -12.28 16.44
CA ASP A 82 6.63 -11.81 15.12
C ASP A 82 6.09 -10.38 15.21
N LYS A 83 6.69 -9.51 14.42
CA LYS A 83 6.19 -8.15 14.24
C LYS A 83 4.72 -8.19 13.78
N PRO A 84 3.85 -7.34 14.29
CA PRO A 84 2.48 -7.29 13.82
C PRO A 84 2.47 -6.91 12.35
N ALA A 85 1.73 -7.65 11.52
CA ALA A 85 1.46 -7.26 10.15
C ALA A 85 0.29 -6.26 10.15
N ILE A 86 0.58 -4.99 9.90
CA ILE A 86 -0.40 -3.91 9.85
C ILE A 86 -0.57 -3.52 8.39
N ASN A 87 -1.70 -3.90 7.80
CA ASN A 87 -1.99 -3.58 6.41
C ASN A 87 -2.85 -2.31 6.34
N VAL A 88 -2.34 -1.29 5.68
CA VAL A 88 -3.03 -0.02 5.44
C VAL A 88 -3.39 0.07 3.98
N HIS A 89 -4.68 0.17 3.68
CA HIS A 89 -5.20 0.40 2.34
C HIS A 89 -5.74 1.82 2.25
N ALA A 90 -5.13 2.66 1.45
CA ALA A 90 -5.52 4.05 1.26
C ALA A 90 -6.08 4.24 -0.15
N ASP A 91 -7.40 4.28 -0.27
CA ASP A 91 -8.09 4.59 -1.52
C ASP A 91 -8.11 6.10 -1.75
N GLU A 92 -7.94 6.51 -3.01
CA GLU A 92 -7.75 7.92 -3.39
C GLU A 92 -6.75 8.63 -2.48
N PHE A 93 -5.60 7.97 -2.26
CA PHE A 93 -4.65 8.40 -1.25
C PHE A 93 -4.10 9.82 -1.49
N ASN A 94 -4.14 10.31 -2.72
CA ASN A 94 -3.83 11.69 -3.05
C ASN A 94 -4.71 12.70 -2.29
N GLU A 95 -5.99 12.38 -2.01
CA GLU A 95 -6.87 13.23 -1.22
C GLU A 95 -6.51 13.27 0.27
N LEU A 96 -5.97 12.17 0.78
CA LEU A 96 -5.62 11.98 2.19
C LEU A 96 -4.18 12.39 2.50
N MET A 97 -3.35 12.59 1.47
CA MET A 97 -1.92 12.73 1.65
C MET A 97 -1.52 14.11 2.15
N GLY A 98 -0.75 14.12 3.24
CA GLY A 98 -0.03 15.26 3.76
C GLY A 98 1.45 14.95 3.95
N ASP A 99 2.20 15.89 4.52
CA ASP A 99 3.63 15.72 4.81
C ASP A 99 3.89 14.56 5.80
N GLU A 100 2.89 14.17 6.60
CA GLU A 100 2.94 13.09 7.60
C GLU A 100 2.98 11.70 6.96
N PHE A 101 2.47 11.56 5.74
CA PHE A 101 2.44 10.29 5.04
C PHE A 101 3.85 9.82 4.61
N ILE A 102 4.72 10.76 4.26
CA ILE A 102 6.09 10.44 3.82
C ILE A 102 6.91 9.72 4.91
N PRO A 103 6.96 10.18 6.17
CA PRO A 103 7.62 9.45 7.25
C PRO A 103 7.04 8.06 7.50
N MET A 104 5.72 7.89 7.35
CA MET A 104 5.06 6.59 7.54
C MET A 104 5.52 5.57 6.49
N ILE A 105 5.55 5.93 5.21
CA ILE A 105 6.02 5.03 4.15
C ILE A 105 7.50 4.69 4.34
N ASN A 106 8.33 5.69 4.68
CA ASN A 106 9.77 5.50 4.80
C ASN A 106 10.18 4.62 5.98
N LYS A 107 9.45 4.66 7.08
CA LYS A 107 9.85 4.06 8.37
C LYS A 107 8.89 3.00 8.89
N GLY A 108 7.64 3.00 8.43
CA GLY A 108 6.59 2.10 8.91
C GLY A 108 6.88 0.62 8.69
N GLY A 109 7.59 0.26 7.63
CA GLY A 109 7.99 -1.12 7.35
C GLY A 109 8.80 -1.77 8.48
N GLY A 110 9.63 -0.98 9.18
CA GLY A 110 10.36 -1.45 10.37
C GLY A 110 9.45 -1.86 11.54
N ALA A 111 8.27 -1.26 11.63
CA ALA A 111 7.23 -1.56 12.62
C ALA A 111 6.22 -2.61 12.13
N GLY A 112 6.37 -3.15 10.91
CA GLY A 112 5.45 -4.11 10.32
C GLY A 112 4.29 -3.49 9.55
N ILE A 113 4.33 -2.18 9.26
CA ILE A 113 3.31 -1.50 8.47
C ILE A 113 3.57 -1.73 6.98
N GLN A 114 2.56 -2.23 6.29
CA GLN A 114 2.52 -2.41 4.84
C GLN A 114 1.44 -1.48 4.28
N VAL A 115 1.82 -0.62 3.34
CA VAL A 115 0.90 0.36 2.75
C VAL A 115 0.60 -0.02 1.31
N THR A 116 -0.68 -0.10 0.99
CA THR A 116 -1.19 -0.16 -0.38
C THR A 116 -1.94 1.13 -0.66
N ALA A 117 -1.41 1.94 -1.57
CA ALA A 117 -1.99 3.21 -1.95
C ALA A 117 -2.61 3.10 -3.34
N TYR A 118 -3.85 3.55 -3.48
CA TYR A 118 -4.57 3.58 -4.75
C TYR A 118 -4.72 5.02 -5.22
N THR A 119 -4.42 5.25 -6.49
CA THR A 119 -4.53 6.58 -7.11
C THR A 119 -4.87 6.44 -8.59
N GLN A 120 -5.38 7.49 -9.20
CA GLN A 120 -5.76 7.49 -10.61
C GLN A 120 -4.63 7.95 -11.51
N THR A 121 -3.95 9.05 -11.17
CA THR A 121 -2.88 9.62 -11.99
C THR A 121 -1.68 10.09 -11.15
N LEU A 122 -0.53 10.19 -11.81
CA LEU A 122 0.65 10.83 -11.21
C LEU A 122 0.40 12.32 -10.94
N SER A 123 -0.31 12.97 -11.85
CA SER A 123 -0.60 14.40 -11.76
C SER A 123 -1.42 14.75 -10.52
N ASP A 124 -2.31 13.86 -10.05
CA ASP A 124 -3.08 14.05 -8.82
C ASP A 124 -2.17 14.09 -7.59
N ILE A 125 -1.17 13.20 -7.57
CA ILE A 125 -0.15 13.16 -6.50
C ILE A 125 0.70 14.44 -6.53
N GLU A 126 1.19 14.83 -7.71
CA GLU A 126 2.02 16.03 -7.88
C GLU A 126 1.26 17.29 -7.47
N ALA A 127 0.00 17.41 -7.88
CA ALA A 127 -0.87 18.54 -7.55
C ALA A 127 -1.12 18.65 -6.05
N ARG A 128 -1.36 17.52 -5.38
CA ARG A 128 -1.64 17.50 -3.94
C ARG A 128 -0.42 17.88 -3.11
N ILE A 129 0.73 17.32 -3.43
CA ILE A 129 1.99 17.60 -2.73
C ILE A 129 2.54 18.99 -3.07
N GLY A 130 2.20 19.51 -4.25
CA GLY A 130 2.74 20.77 -4.76
C GLY A 130 4.24 20.72 -5.13
N SER A 131 4.82 19.52 -5.18
CA SER A 131 6.24 19.31 -5.49
C SER A 131 6.46 17.98 -6.19
N ARG A 132 6.96 18.03 -7.42
CA ARG A 132 7.31 16.83 -8.19
C ARG A 132 8.40 15.98 -7.52
N ALA A 133 9.35 16.64 -6.85
CA ALA A 133 10.42 15.93 -6.15
C ALA A 133 9.88 15.12 -4.95
N LYS A 134 8.96 15.70 -4.15
CA LYS A 134 8.31 15.00 -3.06
C LYS A 134 7.40 13.88 -3.58
N ALA A 135 6.66 14.08 -4.68
CA ALA A 135 5.86 13.05 -5.33
C ALA A 135 6.73 11.86 -5.77
N GLY A 136 7.88 12.16 -6.39
CA GLY A 136 8.88 11.14 -6.75
C GLY A 136 9.42 10.38 -5.54
N GLN A 137 9.63 11.05 -4.41
CA GLN A 137 10.05 10.43 -3.16
C GLN A 137 8.97 9.48 -2.61
N VAL A 138 7.70 9.87 -2.65
CA VAL A 138 6.57 9.01 -2.22
C VAL A 138 6.51 7.75 -3.08
N ILE A 139 6.51 7.91 -4.40
CA ILE A 139 6.41 6.81 -5.35
C ILE A 139 7.62 5.88 -5.25
N GLY A 140 8.82 6.44 -5.11
CA GLY A 140 10.06 5.68 -4.99
C GLY A 140 10.16 4.80 -3.74
N ASN A 141 9.29 5.02 -2.74
CA ASN A 141 9.22 4.18 -1.54
C ASN A 141 8.27 2.98 -1.68
N PHE A 142 7.51 2.89 -2.76
CA PHE A 142 6.72 1.70 -3.05
C PHE A 142 7.54 0.66 -3.79
N ASN A 143 7.66 -0.54 -3.22
CA ASN A 143 8.45 -1.63 -3.79
C ASN A 143 7.74 -2.34 -4.94
N ASN A 144 6.42 -2.31 -4.95
CA ASN A 144 5.58 -2.96 -5.95
C ASN A 144 4.67 -1.93 -6.62
N LEU A 145 4.53 -2.03 -7.92
CA LEU A 145 3.67 -1.15 -8.71
C LEU A 145 2.71 -1.99 -9.55
N PHE A 146 1.41 -1.82 -9.32
CA PHE A 146 0.36 -2.40 -10.15
C PHE A 146 -0.31 -1.31 -10.96
N MET A 147 -0.29 -1.43 -12.27
CA MET A 147 -0.84 -0.43 -13.17
C MET A 147 -1.91 -1.03 -14.06
N LEU A 148 -3.15 -0.60 -13.86
CA LEU A 148 -4.26 -0.85 -14.76
C LEU A 148 -4.17 0.09 -15.96
N ARG A 149 -5.17 0.04 -16.84
CA ARG A 149 -5.25 1.00 -17.93
C ARG A 149 -5.35 2.43 -17.40
N VAL A 150 -4.36 3.24 -17.70
CA VAL A 150 -4.35 4.69 -17.44
C VAL A 150 -4.60 5.46 -18.73
N ARG A 151 -4.90 6.75 -18.63
CA ARG A 151 -5.11 7.62 -19.79
C ARG A 151 -3.98 8.61 -20.01
N GLU A 152 -3.20 8.85 -18.96
CA GLU A 152 -2.11 9.81 -18.96
C GLU A 152 -0.78 9.10 -19.27
N THR A 153 -0.05 9.62 -20.27
CA THR A 153 1.24 9.06 -20.68
C THR A 153 2.28 9.16 -19.56
N ALA A 154 2.31 10.27 -18.82
CA ALA A 154 3.24 10.48 -17.72
C ALA A 154 3.06 9.42 -16.61
N THR A 155 1.80 9.06 -16.30
CA THR A 155 1.49 7.97 -15.37
C THR A 155 1.96 6.61 -15.92
N ALA A 156 1.75 6.32 -17.22
CA ALA A 156 2.23 5.08 -17.82
C ALA A 156 3.77 4.99 -17.81
N GLU A 157 4.45 6.11 -17.99
CA GLU A 157 5.91 6.20 -17.93
C GLU A 157 6.51 5.84 -16.56
N LEU A 158 5.76 5.97 -15.47
CA LEU A 158 6.22 5.52 -14.15
C LEU A 158 6.61 4.04 -14.14
N LEU A 159 5.88 3.21 -14.88
CA LEU A 159 6.19 1.80 -14.99
C LEU A 159 7.22 1.54 -16.08
N THR A 160 7.02 2.11 -17.29
CA THR A 160 7.83 1.76 -18.47
C THR A 160 9.27 2.24 -18.34
N LYS A 161 9.53 3.35 -17.65
CA LYS A 161 10.90 3.86 -17.41
C LYS A 161 11.72 3.04 -16.41
N GLN A 162 11.06 2.22 -15.61
CA GLN A 162 11.73 1.31 -14.66
C GLN A 162 12.16 -0.02 -15.32
N LEU A 163 11.69 -0.27 -16.55
CA LEU A 163 11.98 -1.50 -17.26
C LEU A 163 13.25 -1.38 -18.10
N PRO A 164 14.02 -2.47 -18.24
CA PRO A 164 15.18 -2.49 -19.12
C PRO A 164 14.74 -2.36 -20.58
N LYS A 165 15.67 -1.91 -21.39
CA LYS A 165 15.55 -2.01 -22.84
C LYS A 165 15.96 -3.41 -23.29
N VAL A 166 15.39 -3.86 -24.38
CA VAL A 166 15.70 -5.15 -25.02
C VAL A 166 16.26 -4.90 -26.41
N GLU A 167 17.25 -5.68 -26.80
CA GLU A 167 17.76 -5.67 -28.17
C GLU A 167 16.84 -6.49 -29.07
N VAL A 168 16.37 -5.85 -30.13
CA VAL A 168 15.60 -6.50 -31.18
C VAL A 168 16.42 -6.45 -32.48
N TYR A 169 16.62 -7.63 -33.08
CA TYR A 169 17.30 -7.73 -34.33
C TYR A 169 16.30 -7.56 -35.48
N SER A 170 16.44 -6.50 -36.25
CA SER A 170 15.68 -6.31 -37.48
C SER A 170 16.51 -6.76 -38.69
N THR A 171 15.88 -7.56 -39.54
CA THR A 171 16.50 -7.99 -40.80
C THR A 171 16.07 -7.03 -41.89
N ALA A 172 17.03 -6.32 -42.48
CA ALA A 172 16.79 -5.50 -43.64
C ALA A 172 17.43 -6.18 -44.86
N VAL A 173 16.64 -6.48 -45.85
CA VAL A 173 17.14 -6.95 -47.14
C VAL A 173 17.59 -5.73 -47.95
N VAL A 174 18.88 -5.58 -48.12
CA VAL A 174 19.44 -4.54 -48.96
C VAL A 174 19.82 -5.13 -50.30
N SER A 175 19.08 -4.76 -51.34
CA SER A 175 19.44 -5.13 -52.68
C SER A 175 20.10 -3.95 -53.39
N GLY A 176 21.32 -4.16 -53.87
CA GLY A 176 22.06 -3.20 -54.65
C GLY A 176 22.27 -3.72 -56.08
N ALA A 177 22.08 -2.88 -57.04
CA ALA A 177 22.51 -3.15 -58.42
C ALA A 177 23.70 -2.27 -58.74
N THR A 178 24.79 -2.86 -59.17
CA THR A 178 25.98 -2.15 -59.62
C THR A 178 26.09 -2.29 -61.12
N ASP A 179 26.08 -1.16 -61.81
CA ASP A 179 26.29 -1.12 -63.24
C ASP A 179 27.81 -1.19 -63.53
N SER A 180 28.19 -1.99 -64.50
CA SER A 180 29.57 -2.06 -64.98
C SER A 180 29.76 -0.99 -65.98
N SER A 181 30.72 -0.09 -65.78
CA SER A 181 31.11 0.95 -66.74
C SER A 181 31.95 0.42 -67.92
N ASP A 182 32.12 -0.91 -68.02
CA ASP A 182 32.82 -1.54 -69.09
C ASP A 182 31.89 -1.92 -70.22
N ILE A 183 31.89 -1.13 -71.31
CA ILE A 183 31.00 -1.26 -72.46
C ILE A 183 31.23 -2.59 -73.25
N HIS A 184 32.31 -3.31 -72.96
CA HIS A 184 32.69 -4.56 -73.61
C HIS A 184 32.68 -5.77 -72.68
N GLY A 185 32.18 -5.61 -71.46
CA GLY A 185 32.08 -6.70 -70.48
C GLY A 185 30.92 -7.65 -70.76
N PRO A 186 31.02 -8.93 -70.41
CA PRO A 186 29.96 -9.94 -70.66
C PRO A 186 28.75 -9.82 -69.79
N THR A 187 28.72 -8.93 -68.78
CA THR A 187 27.62 -8.67 -67.88
C THR A 187 27.44 -7.18 -67.66
N ASP A 188 26.28 -6.65 -68.06
CA ASP A 188 25.96 -5.22 -67.96
C ASP A 188 25.61 -4.77 -66.53
N PHE A 189 25.16 -5.66 -65.64
CA PHE A 189 24.98 -5.31 -64.29
C PHE A 189 25.05 -6.55 -63.36
N THR A 190 25.46 -6.31 -62.10
CA THR A 190 25.51 -7.31 -61.06
C THR A 190 24.57 -6.89 -59.94
N SER A 191 23.60 -7.75 -59.61
CA SER A 191 22.74 -7.55 -58.44
C SER A 191 23.31 -8.28 -57.21
N ASN A 192 23.39 -7.59 -56.11
CA ASN A 192 23.80 -8.18 -54.82
C ASN A 192 22.66 -7.98 -53.81
N THR A 193 22.24 -9.07 -53.22
CA THR A 193 21.25 -9.03 -52.14
C THR A 193 21.96 -9.44 -50.86
N GLN A 194 21.94 -8.58 -49.86
CA GLN A 194 22.54 -8.84 -48.56
C GLN A 194 21.48 -8.69 -47.47
N ASP A 195 21.41 -9.69 -46.59
CA ASP A 195 20.62 -9.59 -45.36
C ASP A 195 21.47 -8.88 -44.31
N ARG A 196 21.03 -7.70 -43.93
CA ARG A 196 21.68 -6.94 -42.88
C ARG A 196 20.89 -7.07 -41.57
N LEU A 197 21.49 -7.68 -40.55
CA LEU A 197 20.99 -7.70 -39.20
C LEU A 197 21.44 -6.44 -38.48
N THR A 198 20.48 -5.63 -38.03
CA THR A 198 20.77 -4.43 -37.25
C THR A 198 20.15 -4.59 -35.87
N PRO A 199 20.96 -4.62 -34.78
CA PRO A 199 20.44 -4.59 -33.43
C PRO A 199 19.88 -3.20 -33.14
N THR A 200 18.70 -3.13 -32.57
CA THR A 200 18.06 -1.89 -32.10
C THR A 200 17.57 -2.10 -30.70
N GLU A 201 17.94 -1.22 -29.76
CA GLU A 201 17.41 -1.21 -28.42
C GLU A 201 16.02 -0.59 -28.42
N VAL A 202 15.04 -1.34 -27.93
CA VAL A 202 13.67 -0.86 -27.77
C VAL A 202 13.22 -1.04 -26.31
N PRO A 203 12.32 -0.19 -25.78
CA PRO A 203 11.73 -0.40 -24.47
C PRO A 203 11.01 -1.76 -24.43
N LEU A 204 11.12 -2.48 -23.31
CA LEU A 204 10.41 -3.76 -23.14
C LEU A 204 8.90 -3.60 -23.27
N ILE A 205 8.36 -2.50 -22.75
CA ILE A 205 6.95 -2.10 -22.90
C ILE A 205 6.92 -0.59 -23.18
N GLU A 206 6.16 -0.18 -24.16
CA GLU A 206 5.88 1.22 -24.43
C GLU A 206 4.66 1.72 -23.64
N PRO A 207 4.58 3.02 -23.29
CA PRO A 207 3.42 3.60 -22.64
C PRO A 207 2.09 3.29 -23.37
N ALA A 208 2.11 3.22 -24.72
CA ALA A 208 0.96 2.89 -25.54
C ALA A 208 0.32 1.54 -25.18
N HIS A 209 1.12 0.55 -24.78
CA HIS A 209 0.60 -0.76 -24.37
C HIS A 209 -0.22 -0.68 -23.07
N ILE A 210 0.15 0.23 -22.17
CA ILE A 210 -0.58 0.45 -20.90
C ILE A 210 -1.87 1.22 -21.18
N LEU A 211 -1.80 2.27 -22.00
CA LEU A 211 -2.98 3.05 -22.40
C LEU A 211 -4.03 2.19 -23.15
N GLY A 212 -3.57 1.17 -23.88
CA GLY A 212 -4.40 0.25 -24.65
C GLY A 212 -4.88 -0.99 -23.88
N LEU A 213 -4.59 -1.13 -22.57
CA LEU A 213 -4.98 -2.31 -21.80
C LEU A 213 -6.50 -2.51 -21.78
N PRO A 214 -6.99 -3.74 -22.00
CA PRO A 214 -8.38 -4.08 -21.78
C PRO A 214 -8.79 -3.97 -20.31
N LYS A 215 -10.10 -3.83 -20.06
CA LYS A 215 -10.65 -3.87 -18.70
C LYS A 215 -10.25 -5.17 -17.98
N GLY A 216 -9.91 -5.08 -16.70
CA GLY A 216 -9.52 -6.22 -15.87
C GLY A 216 -8.13 -6.77 -16.17
N GLN A 217 -7.31 -6.05 -16.92
CA GLN A 217 -5.89 -6.36 -17.09
C GLN A 217 -5.02 -5.30 -16.46
N ALA A 218 -3.85 -5.71 -15.98
CA ALA A 218 -2.86 -4.86 -15.35
C ALA A 218 -1.44 -5.33 -15.71
N PHE A 219 -0.48 -4.45 -15.57
CA PHE A 219 0.91 -4.82 -15.43
C PHE A 219 1.31 -4.65 -13.96
N GLY A 220 2.04 -5.62 -13.43
CA GLY A 220 2.60 -5.59 -12.09
C GLY A 220 4.13 -5.65 -12.16
N LEU A 221 4.80 -4.67 -11.59
CA LEU A 221 6.22 -4.68 -11.34
C LEU A 221 6.42 -5.07 -9.88
N ILE A 222 6.93 -6.27 -9.64
CA ILE A 222 6.94 -6.92 -8.32
C ILE A 222 8.35 -7.40 -8.01
N GLU A 223 8.73 -7.37 -6.75
CA GLU A 223 9.95 -7.99 -6.22
C GLU A 223 11.23 -7.67 -7.03
N GLY A 224 11.59 -6.39 -7.06
CA GLY A 224 12.88 -5.98 -7.63
C GLY A 224 12.96 -6.01 -9.16
N GLY A 225 11.84 -5.90 -9.86
CA GLY A 225 11.83 -5.69 -11.29
C GLY A 225 11.21 -6.80 -12.13
N ASN A 226 10.57 -7.79 -11.50
CA ASN A 226 9.81 -8.81 -12.23
C ASN A 226 8.52 -8.21 -12.78
N LEU A 227 8.39 -8.21 -14.10
CA LEU A 227 7.23 -7.70 -14.78
C LEU A 227 6.22 -8.81 -15.08
N TRP A 228 5.00 -8.63 -14.60
CA TRP A 228 3.89 -9.54 -14.81
C TRP A 228 2.76 -8.87 -15.55
N LYS A 229 2.19 -9.55 -16.55
CA LYS A 229 0.90 -9.17 -17.11
C LYS A 229 -0.18 -9.96 -16.39
N ILE A 230 -1.09 -9.25 -15.72
CA ILE A 230 -2.09 -9.83 -14.83
C ILE A 230 -3.46 -9.69 -15.46
N ARG A 231 -4.27 -10.73 -15.35
CA ARG A 231 -5.70 -10.69 -15.65
C ARG A 231 -6.44 -10.91 -14.34
N MET A 232 -7.20 -9.92 -13.92
CA MET A 232 -8.04 -10.03 -12.74
C MET A 232 -9.31 -10.81 -13.09
N PRO A 233 -9.68 -11.85 -12.32
CA PRO A 233 -10.94 -12.51 -12.49
C PRO A 233 -12.08 -11.57 -12.11
N LEU A 234 -13.22 -11.70 -12.76
CA LEU A 234 -14.42 -11.03 -12.30
C LEU A 234 -14.81 -11.61 -10.93
N PRO A 235 -15.21 -10.79 -9.97
CA PRO A 235 -15.72 -11.26 -8.70
C PRO A 235 -16.89 -12.22 -8.95
N ALA A 236 -16.87 -13.36 -8.30
CA ALA A 236 -18.05 -14.22 -8.28
C ALA A 236 -19.17 -13.54 -7.49
N PRO A 237 -20.46 -13.76 -7.83
CA PRO A 237 -21.54 -13.29 -6.97
C PRO A 237 -21.33 -13.82 -5.55
N ASP A 238 -21.58 -12.97 -4.55
CA ASP A 238 -21.56 -13.36 -3.15
C ASP A 238 -22.71 -14.35 -2.92
N ARG A 239 -22.38 -15.63 -2.77
CA ARG A 239 -23.36 -16.70 -2.58
C ARG A 239 -23.88 -16.77 -1.15
N ASP A 240 -23.11 -16.23 -0.23
CA ASP A 240 -23.40 -16.32 1.21
C ASP A 240 -24.17 -15.10 1.71
N GLU A 241 -24.46 -14.13 0.82
CA GLU A 241 -25.12 -12.87 1.16
C GLU A 241 -24.48 -12.18 2.40
N ALA A 242 -23.18 -12.44 2.62
CA ALA A 242 -22.45 -11.97 3.77
C ALA A 242 -22.15 -10.46 3.69
N MET A 243 -22.17 -9.90 2.48
CA MET A 243 -21.97 -8.47 2.28
C MET A 243 -23.26 -7.71 2.54
N PRO A 244 -23.25 -6.71 3.44
CA PRO A 244 -24.42 -5.89 3.70
C PRO A 244 -24.83 -5.11 2.46
N GLU A 245 -26.15 -4.96 2.25
CA GLU A 245 -26.71 -4.26 1.09
C GLU A 245 -26.31 -2.78 1.04
N SER A 246 -25.97 -2.17 2.17
CA SER A 246 -25.55 -0.78 2.26
C SER A 246 -24.61 -0.53 3.44
N LEU A 247 -23.79 0.52 3.34
CA LEU A 247 -22.95 0.99 4.46
C LEU A 247 -23.79 1.40 5.69
N GLN A 248 -25.01 1.88 5.48
CA GLN A 248 -25.92 2.24 6.57
C GLN A 248 -26.39 1.00 7.33
N ALA A 249 -26.70 -0.10 6.64
CA ALA A 249 -27.02 -1.37 7.25
C ALA A 249 -25.84 -1.92 8.08
N LEU A 250 -24.62 -1.84 7.49
CA LEU A 250 -23.39 -2.21 8.18
C LEU A 250 -23.17 -1.36 9.44
N ALA A 251 -23.28 -0.04 9.33
CA ALA A 251 -23.12 0.89 10.45
C ALA A 251 -24.17 0.64 11.55
N GLY A 252 -25.42 0.34 11.16
CA GLY A 252 -26.48 -0.04 12.08
C GLY A 252 -26.16 -1.33 12.82
N TYR A 253 -25.70 -2.35 12.12
CA TYR A 253 -25.27 -3.62 12.70
C TYR A 253 -24.09 -3.43 13.65
N MET A 254 -23.06 -2.71 13.23
CA MET A 254 -21.90 -2.40 14.07
C MET A 254 -22.30 -1.64 15.34
N ARG A 255 -23.16 -0.63 15.22
CA ARG A 255 -23.66 0.13 16.37
C ARG A 255 -24.38 -0.79 17.37
N GLN A 256 -25.20 -1.71 16.90
CA GLN A 256 -25.88 -2.70 17.74
C GLN A 256 -24.88 -3.61 18.46
N GLN A 257 -23.88 -4.13 17.74
CA GLN A 257 -22.84 -4.99 18.30
C GLN A 257 -22.03 -4.25 19.37
N TYR A 258 -21.63 -3.02 19.13
CA TYR A 258 -20.89 -2.21 20.09
C TYR A 258 -21.71 -1.84 21.31
N THR A 259 -23.00 -1.60 21.15
CA THR A 259 -23.89 -1.27 22.29
C THR A 259 -24.21 -2.50 23.15
N ASN A 260 -24.34 -3.67 22.52
CA ASN A 260 -24.75 -4.91 23.20
C ASN A 260 -23.59 -5.71 23.80
N SER A 261 -22.37 -5.48 23.35
CA SER A 261 -21.24 -6.34 23.74
C SER A 261 -20.77 -6.14 25.19
N GLY A 262 -21.23 -5.12 25.90
CA GLY A 262 -20.79 -4.84 27.27
C GLY A 262 -19.28 -4.71 27.48
N ASN A 263 -18.53 -5.05 26.45
CA ASN A 263 -17.08 -5.02 26.32
C ASN A 263 -16.66 -3.80 25.49
N ALA A 264 -17.13 -2.63 25.91
CA ALA A 264 -16.56 -1.40 25.40
C ALA A 264 -15.10 -1.34 25.90
N TRP A 265 -14.18 -1.89 25.10
CA TRP A 265 -12.74 -1.89 25.40
C TRP A 265 -12.19 -0.47 25.59
N TRP A 266 -12.93 0.53 25.14
CA TRP A 266 -12.66 1.95 25.33
C TRP A 266 -13.23 2.53 26.63
N SER A 267 -14.13 1.84 27.35
CA SER A 267 -14.80 2.37 28.54
C SER A 267 -14.44 1.66 29.84
N SER A 268 -13.78 0.51 29.77
CA SER A 268 -13.29 -0.19 30.96
C SER A 268 -11.76 -0.23 30.92
N PRO A 269 -11.07 0.30 31.97
CA PRO A 269 -9.73 -0.17 32.22
C PRO A 269 -9.85 -1.69 32.39
N GLN A 270 -9.30 -2.47 31.45
CA GLN A 270 -9.14 -3.89 31.68
C GLN A 270 -8.35 -4.00 32.98
N ALA A 271 -9.00 -4.57 34.03
CA ALA A 271 -8.24 -5.06 35.15
C ALA A 271 -7.11 -5.92 34.55
N PRO A 272 -5.85 -5.72 34.96
CA PRO A 272 -4.77 -6.55 34.45
C PRO A 272 -5.23 -8.00 34.61
N SER A 273 -5.33 -8.72 33.50
CA SER A 273 -5.45 -10.15 33.51
C SER A 273 -4.43 -10.65 34.53
N GLU A 274 -4.83 -11.50 35.44
CA GLU A 274 -4.08 -12.00 36.60
C GLU A 274 -2.57 -12.02 36.39
N PRO A 275 -1.79 -11.65 37.40
CA PRO A 275 -0.35 -11.55 37.26
C PRO A 275 0.19 -12.86 36.66
N ILE A 276 0.93 -12.74 35.55
CA ILE A 276 1.57 -13.85 34.81
C ILE A 276 2.69 -14.51 35.63
N LEU A 277 2.81 -14.16 36.88
CA LEU A 277 3.69 -14.84 37.84
C LEU A 277 2.96 -16.03 38.43
N SER A 278 3.18 -17.19 37.83
CA SER A 278 2.79 -18.43 38.51
C SER A 278 3.49 -18.46 39.88
N PRO A 279 2.76 -18.90 40.93
CA PRO A 279 3.32 -18.99 42.30
C PRO A 279 4.60 -19.83 42.40
N ASP A 280 4.83 -20.70 41.43
CA ASP A 280 5.94 -21.67 41.40
C ASP A 280 7.31 -21.06 41.17
N LEU A 281 7.41 -19.76 40.84
CA LEU A 281 8.70 -19.08 40.69
C LEU A 281 9.37 -18.69 42.02
N PHE A 282 8.67 -18.91 43.17
CA PHE A 282 9.17 -18.61 44.50
C PHE A 282 9.26 -19.82 45.43
N GLU A 283 9.12 -21.05 44.93
CA GLU A 283 9.50 -22.21 45.72
C GLU A 283 11.05 -22.23 45.83
N THR A 284 11.51 -21.63 46.90
CA THR A 284 12.85 -21.84 47.39
C THR A 284 12.99 -23.29 47.77
N THR A 285 13.73 -24.06 47.00
CA THR A 285 14.21 -25.37 47.44
C THR A 285 15.02 -25.17 48.70
N ASP A 286 14.44 -25.59 49.82
CA ASP A 286 15.10 -25.62 51.11
C ASP A 286 16.20 -26.71 51.08
N PRO A 287 17.51 -26.38 51.26
CA PRO A 287 18.60 -27.34 51.15
C PRO A 287 18.90 -28.08 52.42
N SER A 288 17.90 -28.33 53.29
CA SER A 288 18.12 -29.06 54.56
C SER A 288 17.31 -30.34 54.69
N SER A 289 17.66 -31.36 53.91
CA SER A 289 17.39 -32.75 54.30
C SER A 289 18.29 -33.71 53.54
N GLY A 290 19.53 -33.80 53.99
CA GLY A 290 20.52 -34.76 53.49
C GLY A 290 21.48 -35.13 54.60
N SER A 291 21.02 -35.92 55.55
CA SER A 291 21.88 -36.69 56.46
C SER A 291 21.09 -37.88 57.01
N GLY A 292 21.44 -39.01 56.54
CA GLY A 292 21.00 -40.33 57.00
C GLY A 292 21.55 -41.41 56.14
#